data_8d576a43a56b0067eef7e7c1c99bcb58
#
_entry.id   8d576a43a56b0067eef7e7c1c99bcb58
#
_cell.length_a   1.000
_cell.length_b   1.000
_cell.length_c   1.000
_cell.angle_alpha   90.00
_cell.angle_beta   90.00
_cell.angle_gamma   90.00
#
_symmetry.space_group_name_H-M   'P 1'
#
loop_
_entity.id
_entity.type
_entity.pdbx_description
1 polymer ?
#
loop_
_entity_poly.entity_id
_entity_poly.type
_entity_poly.pdbx_seq_one_letter_code
_entity_poly.pdbx_strand_id
1 'polypeptide(L)'
;MVIRLRYEPEGWEASGSGVDDLIGLLTLTPWAAPSRNWQTLYHEIGHCFQYQVHCDNGNQNGWMYEPGGGKGCAFWEQCAQWQAYKIMPADQFNNEWFDGYLQNVHKHILHESPRYNNYFIQDYWCYKHGMDFMGRLWNQSRNPEDAVEAYMRLTGITDSEFNDEMYDCAARFATWDIPALEEYGAAKVDSRPLPAMLQVADNYWRISPSA
;
A
#
# COMPACT_ATOMS: atom_id res chain seq x y z
N MET A 1 -16.12 -7.52 13.94
CA MET A 1 -14.71 -7.51 14.40
C MET A 1 -14.68 -7.76 15.89
N VAL A 2 -13.78 -8.61 16.37
CA VAL A 2 -13.51 -8.86 17.78
C VAL A 2 -12.20 -8.17 18.15
N ILE A 3 -12.16 -7.51 19.31
CA ILE A 3 -10.93 -6.91 19.84
C ILE A 3 -10.45 -7.77 20.99
N ARG A 4 -9.24 -8.29 20.88
CA ARG A 4 -8.56 -9.04 21.94
C ARG A 4 -7.49 -8.16 22.57
N LEU A 5 -7.53 -8.00 23.85
CA LEU A 5 -6.45 -7.41 24.63
C LEU A 5 -5.51 -8.52 25.09
N ARG A 6 -4.23 -8.41 24.73
CA ARG A 6 -3.19 -9.36 25.10
C ARG A 6 -2.19 -8.69 26.02
N TYR A 7 -2.02 -9.25 27.20
CA TYR A 7 -1.10 -8.72 28.19
C TYR A 7 0.22 -9.52 28.17
N GLU A 8 0.99 -9.35 27.12
CA GLU A 8 2.33 -9.94 27.03
C GLU A 8 3.37 -8.83 26.84
N PRO A 9 4.46 -8.84 27.62
CA PRO A 9 5.46 -7.79 27.57
C PRO A 9 6.39 -7.85 26.35
N GLU A 10 6.35 -8.96 25.61
CA GLU A 10 7.19 -9.18 24.41
C GLU A 10 6.33 -9.54 23.22
N GLY A 11 6.62 -8.93 22.08
CA GLY A 11 5.93 -9.22 20.82
C GLY A 11 5.49 -7.99 20.06
N TRP A 12 4.66 -8.18 19.06
CA TRP A 12 4.14 -7.15 18.20
C TRP A 12 3.14 -6.26 18.96
N GLU A 13 3.17 -4.97 18.70
CA GLU A 13 2.25 -4.00 19.34
C GLU A 13 0.79 -4.33 19.07
N ALA A 14 0.48 -4.74 17.84
CA ALA A 14 -0.84 -5.12 17.39
C ALA A 14 -0.76 -6.19 16.31
N SER A 15 -1.87 -6.86 16.04
CA SER A 15 -2.04 -7.71 14.87
C SER A 15 -3.50 -7.76 14.43
N GLY A 16 -3.75 -7.70 13.12
CA GLY A 16 -5.05 -7.92 12.51
C GLY A 16 -5.08 -9.29 11.83
N SER A 17 -6.11 -10.06 12.10
CA SER A 17 -6.31 -11.40 11.55
C SER A 17 -7.79 -11.79 11.61
N GLY A 18 -8.09 -13.04 11.66
CA GLY A 18 -9.44 -13.57 11.87
C GLY A 18 -9.50 -14.70 12.88
N VAL A 19 -10.72 -15.04 13.23
CA VAL A 19 -11.06 -16.13 14.15
C VAL A 19 -12.17 -16.97 13.54
N ASP A 20 -12.01 -18.27 13.58
CA ASP A 20 -13.02 -19.26 13.14
C ASP A 20 -13.51 -19.06 11.69
N ASP A 21 -12.67 -18.53 10.81
CA ASP A 21 -12.98 -18.21 9.40
C ASP A 21 -14.26 -17.37 9.22
N LEU A 22 -14.62 -16.58 10.22
CA LEU A 22 -15.88 -15.83 10.24
C LEU A 22 -15.73 -14.36 10.63
N ILE A 23 -14.77 -14.02 11.47
CA ILE A 23 -14.72 -12.71 12.11
C ILE A 23 -13.29 -12.16 12.13
N GLY A 24 -13.13 -10.91 11.69
CA GLY A 24 -11.88 -10.19 11.84
C GLY A 24 -11.50 -10.03 13.32
N LEU A 25 -10.26 -10.36 13.66
CA LEU A 25 -9.70 -10.31 15.01
C LEU A 25 -8.57 -9.29 15.09
N LEU A 26 -8.80 -8.22 15.82
CA LEU A 26 -7.77 -7.25 16.20
C LEU A 26 -7.19 -7.65 17.57
N THR A 27 -5.90 -7.94 17.62
CA THR A 27 -5.19 -8.18 18.87
C THR A 27 -4.35 -6.95 19.20
N LEU A 28 -4.51 -6.43 20.41
CA LEU A 28 -3.77 -5.26 20.91
C LEU A 28 -2.98 -5.65 22.15
N THR A 29 -1.75 -5.16 22.24
CA THR A 29 -0.97 -5.16 23.47
C THR A 29 -1.19 -3.85 24.24
N PRO A 30 -0.89 -3.80 25.53
CA PRO A 30 -0.96 -2.54 26.30
C PRO A 30 -0.07 -1.42 25.75
N TRP A 31 0.92 -1.77 24.97
CA TRP A 31 1.88 -0.84 24.37
C TRP A 31 1.32 -0.10 23.15
N ALA A 32 0.37 -0.69 22.45
CA ALA A 32 -0.28 -0.07 21.29
C ALA A 32 -1.08 1.20 21.69
N ALA A 33 -1.75 1.18 22.81
CA ALA A 33 -2.57 2.31 23.27
C ALA A 33 -1.75 3.51 23.81
N PRO A 34 -0.71 3.30 24.66
CA PRO A 34 0.11 4.40 25.17
C PRO A 34 1.04 5.02 24.14
N SER A 35 1.52 4.25 23.16
CA SER A 35 2.45 4.72 22.13
C SER A 35 1.83 5.79 21.23
N ARG A 36 0.49 5.89 21.22
CA ARG A 36 -0.27 6.74 20.29
C ARG A 36 0.07 6.46 18.82
N ASN A 37 0.54 5.27 18.53
CA ASN A 37 0.79 4.83 17.18
C ASN A 37 -0.53 4.43 16.49
N TRP A 38 -1.32 5.45 16.18
CA TRP A 38 -2.61 5.28 15.53
C TRP A 38 -2.48 4.64 14.16
N GLN A 39 -1.37 4.88 13.46
CA GLN A 39 -1.09 4.28 12.17
C GLN A 39 -1.06 2.74 12.28
N THR A 40 -0.33 2.19 13.24
CA THR A 40 -0.30 0.73 13.48
C THR A 40 -1.69 0.20 13.78
N LEU A 41 -2.46 0.88 14.64
CA LEU A 41 -3.82 0.45 14.96
C LEU A 41 -4.72 0.38 13.72
N TYR A 42 -4.71 1.42 12.89
CA TYR A 42 -5.53 1.47 11.68
C TYR A 42 -5.04 0.48 10.62
N HIS A 43 -3.74 0.24 10.53
CA HIS A 43 -3.15 -0.80 9.71
C HIS A 43 -3.70 -2.18 10.08
N GLU A 44 -3.68 -2.54 11.35
CA GLU A 44 -4.18 -3.82 11.82
C GLU A 44 -5.71 -3.98 11.68
N ILE A 45 -6.45 -2.89 11.81
CA ILE A 45 -7.88 -2.87 11.46
C ILE A 45 -8.06 -3.18 9.97
N GLY A 46 -7.19 -2.66 9.11
CA GLY A 46 -7.16 -2.97 7.68
C GLY A 46 -7.08 -4.48 7.44
N HIS A 47 -6.20 -5.17 8.14
CA HIS A 47 -6.09 -6.63 8.05
C HIS A 47 -7.36 -7.36 8.47
N CYS A 48 -8.09 -6.84 9.44
CA CYS A 48 -9.39 -7.42 9.81
C CYS A 48 -10.40 -7.35 8.65
N PHE A 49 -10.43 -6.26 7.89
CA PHE A 49 -11.28 -6.14 6.71
C PHE A 49 -10.85 -7.05 5.57
N GLN A 50 -9.55 -7.15 5.32
CA GLN A 50 -9.00 -8.07 4.32
C GLN A 50 -9.36 -9.52 4.63
N TYR A 51 -9.22 -9.91 5.90
CA TYR A 51 -9.63 -11.23 6.36
C TYR A 51 -11.13 -11.46 6.19
N GLN A 52 -11.97 -10.44 6.45
CA GLN A 52 -13.41 -10.53 6.27
C GLN A 52 -13.79 -10.81 4.81
N VAL A 53 -13.13 -10.14 3.86
CA VAL A 53 -13.34 -10.43 2.42
C VAL A 53 -13.04 -11.89 2.11
N HIS A 54 -11.96 -12.44 2.66
CA HIS A 54 -11.61 -13.85 2.49
C HIS A 54 -12.73 -14.77 3.00
N CYS A 55 -13.22 -14.51 4.22
CA CYS A 55 -14.31 -15.30 4.82
C CYS A 55 -15.63 -15.20 4.04
N ASP A 56 -16.03 -13.99 3.66
CA ASP A 56 -17.29 -13.73 2.96
C ASP A 56 -17.36 -14.39 1.59
N ASN A 57 -16.22 -14.68 1.00
CA ASN A 57 -16.10 -15.34 -0.30
C ASN A 57 -15.70 -16.82 -0.20
N GLY A 58 -15.94 -17.46 0.93
CA GLY A 58 -15.70 -18.89 1.13
C GLY A 58 -14.22 -19.27 1.04
N ASN A 59 -13.35 -18.41 1.54
CA ASN A 59 -11.91 -18.58 1.56
C ASN A 59 -11.27 -18.69 0.15
N GLN A 60 -11.87 -18.05 -0.84
CA GLN A 60 -11.42 -18.12 -2.25
C GLN A 60 -10.79 -16.82 -2.75
N ASN A 61 -11.13 -15.68 -2.15
CA ASN A 61 -10.78 -14.36 -2.65
C ASN A 61 -9.84 -13.62 -1.67
N GLY A 62 -9.11 -12.64 -2.22
CA GLY A 62 -8.16 -11.85 -1.47
C GLY A 62 -6.76 -12.48 -1.40
N TRP A 63 -5.86 -11.76 -0.79
CA TRP A 63 -4.45 -12.14 -0.65
C TRP A 63 -4.13 -12.18 0.83
N MET A 64 -3.82 -13.37 1.32
CA MET A 64 -3.54 -13.61 2.73
C MET A 64 -2.05 -13.50 3.03
N TYR A 65 -1.74 -13.09 4.25
CA TYR A 65 -0.39 -13.18 4.76
C TYR A 65 -0.05 -14.65 5.06
N GLU A 66 0.89 -15.21 4.31
CA GLU A 66 1.39 -16.56 4.57
C GLU A 66 2.73 -16.51 5.31
N PRO A 67 2.88 -17.23 6.44
CA PRO A 67 4.16 -17.36 7.10
C PRO A 67 5.22 -17.92 6.13
N GLY A 68 6.32 -17.20 5.98
CA GLY A 68 7.39 -17.60 5.04
C GLY A 68 7.37 -16.84 3.71
N GLY A 69 6.49 -15.86 3.52
CA GLY A 69 6.51 -14.97 2.36
C GLY A 69 5.81 -15.53 1.13
N GLY A 70 4.66 -16.14 1.32
CA GLY A 70 3.79 -16.58 0.23
C GLY A 70 3.33 -15.45 -0.69
N LYS A 71 2.79 -15.78 -1.84
CA LYS A 71 2.24 -14.81 -2.80
C LYS A 71 1.18 -13.93 -2.13
N GLY A 72 1.28 -12.62 -2.37
CA GLY A 72 0.29 -11.65 -1.89
C GLY A 72 0.63 -10.95 -0.58
N CYS A 73 1.67 -11.37 0.16
CA CYS A 73 2.08 -10.69 1.39
C CYS A 73 2.37 -9.21 1.19
N ALA A 74 3.04 -8.85 0.09
CA ALA A 74 3.32 -7.45 -0.23
C ALA A 74 2.02 -6.65 -0.36
N PHE A 75 1.05 -7.15 -1.13
CA PHE A 75 -0.21 -6.45 -1.35
C PHE A 75 -1.11 -6.41 -0.11
N TRP A 76 -1.07 -7.45 0.71
CA TRP A 76 -1.71 -7.49 2.02
C TRP A 76 -1.26 -6.32 2.89
N GLU A 77 0.05 -6.16 3.06
CA GLU A 77 0.64 -5.09 3.87
C GLU A 77 0.46 -3.70 3.26
N GLN A 78 0.65 -3.57 1.94
CA GLN A 78 0.47 -2.31 1.24
C GLN A 78 -0.94 -1.75 1.40
N CYS A 79 -1.97 -2.60 1.27
CA CYS A 79 -3.35 -2.17 1.42
C CYS A 79 -3.69 -1.78 2.84
N ALA A 80 -3.16 -2.48 3.85
CA ALA A 80 -3.34 -2.11 5.25
C ALA A 80 -2.67 -0.75 5.56
N GLN A 81 -1.45 -0.51 5.06
CA GLN A 81 -0.78 0.78 5.16
C GLN A 81 -1.58 1.89 4.46
N TRP A 82 -2.03 1.65 3.22
CA TRP A 82 -2.86 2.60 2.50
C TRP A 82 -4.13 2.95 3.27
N GLN A 83 -4.85 1.97 3.80
CA GLN A 83 -6.06 2.20 4.60
C GLN A 83 -5.78 3.07 5.84
N ALA A 84 -4.69 2.80 6.54
CA ALA A 84 -4.27 3.62 7.69
C ALA A 84 -4.07 5.08 7.29
N TYR A 85 -3.39 5.34 6.17
CA TYR A 85 -3.14 6.70 5.70
C TYR A 85 -4.36 7.37 5.05
N LYS A 86 -5.40 6.64 4.68
CA LYS A 86 -6.70 7.28 4.34
C LYS A 86 -7.37 7.90 5.57
N ILE A 87 -7.07 7.41 6.76
CA ILE A 87 -7.55 7.97 8.03
C ILE A 87 -6.60 9.07 8.54
N MET A 88 -5.31 8.94 8.25
CA MET A 88 -4.25 9.85 8.69
C MET A 88 -3.46 10.41 7.48
N PRO A 89 -4.08 11.12 6.55
CA PRO A 89 -3.45 11.48 5.28
C PRO A 89 -2.25 12.43 5.43
N ALA A 90 -2.23 13.27 6.47
CA ALA A 90 -1.11 14.16 6.74
C ALA A 90 0.19 13.42 7.12
N ASP A 91 0.07 12.21 7.66
CA ASP A 91 1.21 11.45 8.14
C ASP A 91 1.87 10.60 7.05
N GLN A 92 1.19 10.36 5.92
CA GLN A 92 1.67 9.45 4.88
C GLN A 92 3.00 9.87 4.23
N PHE A 93 3.36 11.15 4.28
CA PHE A 93 4.62 11.71 3.75
C PHE A 93 5.64 12.08 4.84
N ASN A 94 5.35 11.85 6.12
CA ASN A 94 6.17 12.27 7.25
C ASN A 94 6.51 11.09 8.17
N ASN A 95 6.96 9.99 7.58
CA ASN A 95 7.27 8.77 8.33
C ASN A 95 8.39 7.97 7.65
N GLU A 96 8.94 6.99 8.36
CA GLU A 96 10.01 6.12 7.86
C GLU A 96 9.61 5.24 6.66
N TRP A 97 8.32 4.92 6.53
CA TRP A 97 7.82 4.13 5.40
C TRP A 97 7.88 4.92 4.10
N PHE A 98 7.63 6.24 4.16
CA PHE A 98 7.81 7.11 3.01
C PHE A 98 9.28 7.23 2.59
N ASP A 99 10.19 7.36 3.53
CA ASP A 99 11.63 7.36 3.24
C ASP A 99 12.05 6.03 2.60
N GLY A 100 11.52 4.93 3.11
CA GLY A 100 11.70 3.60 2.52
C GLY A 100 11.10 3.48 1.11
N TYR A 101 9.94 4.11 0.83
CA TYR A 101 9.38 4.17 -0.51
C TYR A 101 10.34 4.84 -1.50
N LEU A 102 10.86 6.01 -1.16
CA LEU A 102 11.80 6.74 -2.03
C LEU A 102 13.06 5.93 -2.38
N GLN A 103 13.52 5.07 -1.49
CA GLN A 103 14.66 4.18 -1.74
C GLN A 103 14.31 2.98 -2.61
N ASN A 104 13.04 2.64 -2.74
CA ASN A 104 12.57 1.40 -3.39
C ASN A 104 11.69 1.63 -4.63
N VAL A 105 11.57 2.86 -5.12
CA VAL A 105 10.73 3.21 -6.29
C VAL A 105 11.11 2.44 -7.58
N HIS A 106 12.31 1.87 -7.64
CA HIS A 106 12.78 1.06 -8.75
C HIS A 106 12.31 -0.40 -8.70
N LYS A 107 11.67 -0.81 -7.60
CA LYS A 107 11.20 -2.19 -7.42
C LYS A 107 9.78 -2.36 -7.94
N HIS A 108 9.48 -3.58 -8.36
CA HIS A 108 8.13 -3.95 -8.76
C HIS A 108 7.12 -3.68 -7.61
N ILE A 109 5.92 -3.26 -7.97
CA ILE A 109 4.88 -2.90 -6.99
C ILE A 109 4.52 -4.02 -6.01
N LEU A 110 4.65 -5.28 -6.41
CA LEU A 110 4.42 -6.46 -5.56
C LEU A 110 5.71 -7.05 -4.97
N HIS A 111 6.80 -6.27 -4.95
CA HIS A 111 8.05 -6.78 -4.38
C HIS A 111 7.96 -6.88 -2.86
N GLU A 112 8.30 -8.04 -2.31
CA GLU A 112 8.10 -8.34 -0.88
C GLU A 112 8.95 -7.50 0.07
N SER A 113 10.17 -7.11 -0.34
CA SER A 113 11.09 -6.38 0.55
C SER A 113 10.53 -5.02 1.01
N PRO A 114 9.95 -4.15 0.13
CA PRO A 114 9.36 -2.88 0.52
C PRO A 114 7.85 -2.98 0.79
N ARG A 115 7.34 -4.11 1.25
CA ARG A 115 5.89 -4.34 1.42
C ARG A 115 5.16 -3.25 2.21
N TYR A 116 5.78 -2.69 3.23
CA TYR A 116 5.20 -1.61 4.03
C TYR A 116 5.39 -0.21 3.43
N ASN A 117 6.22 -0.08 2.40
CA ASN A 117 6.58 1.20 1.81
C ASN A 117 5.75 1.54 0.56
N ASN A 118 5.32 0.52 -0.20
CA ASN A 118 4.67 0.69 -1.51
C ASN A 118 3.14 0.91 -1.41
N TYR A 119 2.67 1.83 -0.59
CA TYR A 119 1.25 2.06 -0.32
C TYR A 119 0.61 3.19 -1.15
N PHE A 120 1.24 3.64 -2.22
CA PHE A 120 0.71 4.73 -3.05
C PHE A 120 0.01 4.26 -4.32
N ILE A 121 0.30 3.05 -4.81
CA ILE A 121 -0.31 2.53 -6.03
C ILE A 121 -1.84 2.43 -5.91
N GLN A 122 -2.35 2.16 -4.71
CA GLN A 122 -3.77 2.10 -4.42
C GLN A 122 -4.45 3.45 -4.65
N ASP A 123 -3.78 4.56 -4.36
CA ASP A 123 -4.30 5.91 -4.67
C ASP A 123 -4.39 6.15 -6.16
N TYR A 124 -3.40 5.69 -6.94
CA TYR A 124 -3.44 5.79 -8.38
C TYR A 124 -4.59 4.95 -8.97
N TRP A 125 -4.76 3.73 -8.51
CA TRP A 125 -5.89 2.89 -8.97
C TRP A 125 -7.25 3.45 -8.57
N CYS A 126 -7.36 4.02 -7.36
CA CYS A 126 -8.57 4.73 -6.95
C CYS A 126 -8.81 6.01 -7.77
N TYR A 127 -7.77 6.72 -8.13
CA TYR A 127 -7.86 7.89 -9.03
C TYR A 127 -8.42 7.50 -10.41
N LYS A 128 -7.99 6.37 -10.95
CA LYS A 128 -8.44 5.87 -12.27
C LYS A 128 -9.86 5.32 -12.24
N HIS A 129 -10.25 4.62 -11.18
CA HIS A 129 -11.44 3.75 -11.18
C HIS A 129 -12.45 4.04 -10.05
N GLY A 130 -12.19 5.06 -9.22
CA GLY A 130 -13.03 5.40 -8.07
C GLY A 130 -12.59 4.70 -6.77
N MET A 131 -13.00 5.30 -5.64
CA MET A 131 -12.58 4.82 -4.31
C MET A 131 -13.05 3.41 -3.95
N ASP A 132 -14.17 2.95 -4.54
CA ASP A 132 -14.69 1.61 -4.35
C ASP A 132 -13.89 0.52 -5.07
N PHE A 133 -12.97 0.93 -5.96
CA PHE A 133 -12.21 -0.01 -6.77
C PHE A 133 -11.39 -1.00 -5.92
N MET A 134 -10.76 -0.52 -4.85
CA MET A 134 -9.97 -1.39 -3.97
C MET A 134 -10.84 -2.48 -3.32
N GLY A 135 -12.04 -2.13 -2.87
CA GLY A 135 -13.00 -3.11 -2.35
C GLY A 135 -13.42 -4.14 -3.41
N ARG A 136 -13.67 -3.68 -4.64
CA ARG A 136 -13.99 -4.58 -5.77
C ARG A 136 -12.83 -5.48 -6.14
N LEU A 137 -11.60 -4.95 -6.14
CA LEU A 137 -10.39 -5.70 -6.43
C LEU A 137 -10.23 -6.88 -5.45
N TRP A 138 -10.38 -6.61 -4.16
CA TRP A 138 -10.32 -7.63 -3.12
C TRP A 138 -11.45 -8.66 -3.24
N ASN A 139 -12.70 -8.21 -3.35
CA ASN A 139 -13.86 -9.09 -3.43
C ASN A 139 -13.94 -9.94 -4.68
N GLN A 140 -13.38 -9.48 -5.79
CA GLN A 140 -13.48 -10.15 -7.09
C GLN A 140 -12.16 -10.77 -7.54
N SER A 141 -11.13 -10.76 -6.70
CA SER A 141 -9.89 -11.49 -6.94
C SER A 141 -10.17 -13.00 -7.04
N ARG A 142 -9.30 -13.74 -7.69
CA ARG A 142 -9.44 -15.17 -7.92
C ARG A 142 -8.11 -15.88 -7.64
N ASN A 143 -8.12 -16.87 -6.80
CA ASN A 143 -6.93 -17.67 -6.60
C ASN A 143 -6.62 -18.49 -7.89
N PRO A 144 -5.38 -18.49 -8.43
CA PRO A 144 -4.12 -18.01 -7.82
C PRO A 144 -3.60 -16.67 -8.37
N GLU A 145 -4.46 -15.82 -8.95
CA GLU A 145 -4.02 -14.54 -9.52
C GLU A 145 -3.42 -13.61 -8.45
N ASP A 146 -2.41 -12.84 -8.84
CA ASP A 146 -1.91 -11.76 -8.01
C ASP A 146 -2.73 -10.47 -8.18
N ALA A 147 -2.37 -9.40 -7.46
CA ALA A 147 -3.15 -8.17 -7.48
C ALA A 147 -3.07 -7.42 -8.82
N VAL A 148 -2.00 -7.58 -9.58
CA VAL A 148 -1.84 -6.99 -10.91
C VAL A 148 -2.68 -7.77 -11.93
N GLU A 149 -2.62 -9.09 -11.87
CA GLU A 149 -3.46 -9.95 -12.72
C GLU A 149 -4.96 -9.70 -12.48
N ALA A 150 -5.37 -9.56 -11.21
CA ALA A 150 -6.73 -9.20 -10.85
C ALA A 150 -7.12 -7.81 -11.35
N TYR A 151 -6.23 -6.82 -11.20
CA TYR A 151 -6.41 -5.47 -11.71
C TYR A 151 -6.66 -5.48 -13.23
N MET A 152 -5.77 -6.10 -13.99
CA MET A 152 -5.85 -6.16 -15.46
C MET A 152 -7.13 -6.87 -15.92
N ARG A 153 -7.50 -7.96 -15.28
CA ARG A 153 -8.74 -8.67 -15.59
C ARG A 153 -9.99 -7.83 -15.31
N LEU A 154 -10.03 -7.13 -14.19
CA LEU A 154 -11.21 -6.34 -13.80
C LEU A 154 -11.37 -5.05 -14.60
N THR A 155 -10.27 -4.49 -15.07
CA THR A 155 -10.28 -3.30 -15.93
C THR A 155 -10.34 -3.63 -17.41
N GLY A 156 -9.98 -4.85 -17.79
CA GLY A 156 -9.96 -5.32 -19.17
C GLY A 156 -8.78 -4.76 -19.99
N ILE A 157 -7.75 -4.22 -19.34
CA ILE A 157 -6.58 -3.67 -20.02
C ILE A 157 -5.59 -4.77 -20.44
N THR A 158 -4.86 -4.49 -21.50
CA THR A 158 -3.77 -5.34 -22.01
C THR A 158 -2.47 -5.06 -21.26
N ASP A 159 -1.46 -5.93 -21.44
CA ASP A 159 -0.11 -5.73 -20.87
C ASP A 159 0.49 -4.38 -21.33
N SER A 160 0.28 -3.98 -22.60
CA SER A 160 0.77 -2.71 -23.10
C SER A 160 0.11 -1.52 -22.42
N GLU A 161 -1.21 -1.57 -22.25
CA GLU A 161 -1.96 -0.51 -21.57
C GLU A 161 -1.60 -0.44 -20.08
N PHE A 162 -1.37 -1.59 -19.44
CA PHE A 162 -0.88 -1.60 -18.07
C PHE A 162 0.49 -0.95 -17.93
N ASN A 163 1.41 -1.22 -18.85
CA ASN A 163 2.71 -0.55 -18.88
C ASN A 163 2.57 0.96 -19.05
N ASP A 164 1.70 1.42 -19.96
CA ASP A 164 1.44 2.84 -20.16
C ASP A 164 0.86 3.49 -18.89
N GLU A 165 -0.04 2.79 -18.18
CA GLU A 165 -0.54 3.24 -16.89
C GLU A 165 0.55 3.31 -15.81
N MET A 166 1.49 2.40 -15.79
CA MET A 166 2.62 2.47 -14.85
C MET A 166 3.55 3.65 -15.14
N TYR A 167 3.74 4.02 -16.42
CA TYR A 167 4.45 5.25 -16.78
C TYR A 167 3.68 6.50 -16.34
N ASP A 168 2.37 6.57 -16.55
CA ASP A 168 1.54 7.67 -16.05
C ASP A 168 1.58 7.75 -14.52
N CYS A 169 1.47 6.63 -13.84
CA CYS A 169 1.58 6.53 -12.39
C CYS A 169 2.93 7.09 -11.89
N ALA A 170 4.03 6.65 -12.49
CA ALA A 170 5.37 7.12 -12.12
C ALA A 170 5.55 8.63 -12.38
N ALA A 171 5.03 9.13 -13.50
CA ALA A 171 5.06 10.56 -13.81
C ALA A 171 4.29 11.39 -12.78
N ARG A 172 3.09 10.94 -12.39
CA ARG A 172 2.28 11.60 -11.36
C ARG A 172 2.92 11.54 -9.99
N PHE A 173 3.53 10.44 -9.63
CA PHE A 173 4.21 10.31 -8.34
C PHE A 173 5.50 11.15 -8.25
N ALA A 174 6.08 11.54 -9.38
CA ALA A 174 7.20 12.48 -9.37
C ALA A 174 6.82 13.84 -8.77
N THR A 175 5.59 14.26 -8.94
CA THR A 175 5.04 15.52 -8.43
C THR A 175 3.85 15.35 -7.49
N TRP A 176 3.45 14.11 -7.20
CA TRP A 176 2.26 13.75 -6.42
C TRP A 176 0.95 14.30 -7.00
N ASP A 177 0.88 14.39 -8.35
CA ASP A 177 -0.27 14.87 -9.10
C ASP A 177 -1.43 13.85 -9.10
N ILE A 178 -1.96 13.60 -7.92
CA ILE A 178 -3.17 12.81 -7.67
C ILE A 178 -3.95 13.54 -6.57
N PRO A 179 -5.23 13.88 -6.76
CA PRO A 179 -6.00 14.71 -5.83
C PRO A 179 -5.94 14.26 -4.37
N ALA A 180 -5.90 12.95 -4.13
CA ALA A 180 -5.80 12.39 -2.78
C ALA A 180 -4.41 12.56 -2.12
N LEU A 181 -3.38 12.87 -2.89
CA LEU A 181 -1.99 12.97 -2.47
C LEU A 181 -1.44 14.41 -2.57
N GLU A 182 -1.98 15.23 -3.46
CA GLU A 182 -1.45 16.54 -3.82
C GLU A 182 -1.31 17.47 -2.62
N GLU A 183 -2.33 17.55 -1.76
CA GLU A 183 -2.33 18.41 -0.58
C GLU A 183 -1.13 18.21 0.34
N TYR A 184 -0.72 16.95 0.53
CA TYR A 184 0.35 16.58 1.47
C TYR A 184 1.67 16.28 0.75
N GLY A 185 1.62 15.87 -0.51
CA GLY A 185 2.77 15.50 -1.30
C GLY A 185 3.51 16.68 -1.94
N ALA A 186 2.81 17.76 -2.28
CA ALA A 186 3.40 18.91 -2.95
C ALA A 186 4.60 19.50 -2.19
N ALA A 187 4.48 19.65 -0.87
CA ALA A 187 5.58 20.15 -0.03
C ALA A 187 6.82 19.24 -0.04
N LYS A 188 6.65 17.96 -0.37
CA LYS A 188 7.78 17.01 -0.48
C LYS A 188 8.49 17.11 -1.83
N VAL A 189 7.79 17.50 -2.88
CA VAL A 189 8.42 17.81 -4.18
C VAL A 189 9.37 18.98 -4.01
N ASP A 190 8.89 20.08 -3.45
CA ASP A 190 9.65 21.32 -3.30
C ASP A 190 10.82 21.18 -2.32
N SER A 191 10.73 20.27 -1.38
CA SER A 191 11.79 20.04 -0.38
C SER A 191 12.91 19.11 -0.87
N ARG A 192 12.76 18.44 -2.01
CA ARG A 192 13.78 17.53 -2.52
C ARG A 192 14.92 18.32 -3.15
N PRO A 193 16.17 17.99 -2.83
CA PRO A 193 17.29 18.47 -3.62
C PRO A 193 17.17 17.86 -5.02
N LEU A 194 16.89 18.69 -6.01
CA LEU A 194 16.91 18.24 -7.40
C LEU A 194 18.35 17.81 -7.73
N PRO A 195 18.56 16.65 -8.34
CA PRO A 195 19.87 16.28 -8.83
C PRO A 195 20.33 17.32 -9.85
N ALA A 196 21.62 17.60 -9.86
CA ALA A 196 22.19 18.49 -10.85
C ALA A 196 21.90 17.92 -12.25
N MET A 197 21.08 18.64 -13.02
CA MET A 197 20.72 18.25 -14.37
C MET A 197 21.44 19.19 -15.35
N LEU A 198 22.12 18.62 -16.31
CA LEU A 198 22.74 19.36 -17.40
C LEU A 198 22.09 18.93 -18.71
N GLN A 199 21.48 19.87 -19.42
CA GLN A 199 21.03 19.61 -20.77
C GLN A 199 22.25 19.42 -21.69
N VAL A 200 22.34 18.24 -22.31
CA VAL A 200 23.48 17.87 -23.16
C VAL A 200 23.13 17.92 -24.65
N ALA A 201 21.83 17.86 -24.97
CA ALA A 201 21.28 18.07 -26.32
C ALA A 201 19.78 18.36 -26.20
N ASP A 202 19.10 18.74 -27.27
CA ASP A 202 17.64 18.93 -27.26
C ASP A 202 16.94 17.66 -26.78
N ASN A 203 16.12 17.80 -25.74
CA ASN A 203 15.39 16.73 -25.05
C ASN A 203 16.25 15.68 -24.32
N TYR A 204 17.56 15.89 -24.18
CA TYR A 204 18.45 15.00 -23.41
C TYR A 204 19.08 15.72 -22.23
N TRP A 205 18.93 15.10 -21.07
CA TRP A 205 19.46 15.61 -19.82
C TRP A 205 20.39 14.58 -19.16
N ARG A 206 21.57 15.04 -18.78
CA ARG A 206 22.45 14.24 -17.93
C ARG A 206 22.12 14.55 -16.46
N ILE A 207 21.72 13.52 -15.72
CA ILE A 207 21.50 13.59 -14.30
C ILE A 207 22.78 13.11 -13.63
N SER A 208 23.37 13.94 -12.78
CA SER A 208 24.46 13.50 -11.90
C SER A 208 23.81 13.05 -10.59
N PRO A 209 23.89 11.75 -10.21
CA PRO A 209 23.44 11.33 -8.91
C PRO A 209 24.22 12.10 -7.87
N SER A 210 23.52 12.67 -6.90
CA SER A 210 24.18 13.24 -5.71
C SER A 210 24.98 12.12 -5.02
N ALA A 211 26.25 12.36 -4.81
CA ALA A 211 27.11 11.47 -4.04
C ALA A 211 26.64 11.37 -2.58
#